data_c82dc6470e86d9bcf64afa37f1106fd2
#
_entry.id   c82dc6470e86d9bcf64afa37f1106fd2
#
_cell.length_a   1.000
_cell.length_b   1.000
_cell.length_c   1.000
_cell.angle_alpha   90.00
_cell.angle_beta   90.00
_cell.angle_gamma   90.00
#
_symmetry.space_group_name_H-M   'P 1'
#
loop_
_entity.id
_entity.type
_entity.pdbx_description
1 polymer ?
#
loop_
_entity_poly.entity_id
_entity_poly.type
_entity_poly.pdbx_seq_one_letter_code
_entity_poly.pdbx_strand_id
1 'polypeptide(L)'
;VDIYMDCPSRERAGWLCDSFFTSRVERVLTGRSDVEHAFLQNFLLPEHFAFLPDGMLPMCYPSDHNDRTFIPNWAMWYGVEMGEYLTRTGDRAFTDSARERLYALLAYFAPFENEYGLLEGLKSWVFVEWSKSNELVQDVSFASNMLYARLLDTCGQLYGDSDLTGKAAKLRATILDMSMTESGFFCDNALRQDGKLVLSGERTESCQYYAFFCDIVTPESHPWLWETLLHDFGYDRATRGLYPEIYPANAFIGNYLRLDLLDRYGCREALYDNIKGYFTYMADKTGTLWENVGDYASCNHGFASHVLYWMDHLGLLTRDMPGKDASAGGAV
;
A
#
# COMPACT_ATOMS: atom_id res chain seq x y z
N VAL A 1 -18.96 -7.86 -12.94
CA VAL A 1 -18.44 -6.83 -12.02
C VAL A 1 -17.07 -6.41 -12.51
N ASP A 2 -16.85 -5.11 -12.66
CA ASP A 2 -15.65 -4.57 -13.34
C ASP A 2 -14.80 -3.71 -12.41
N ILE A 3 -15.18 -3.58 -11.14
CA ILE A 3 -14.47 -2.77 -10.15
C ILE A 3 -14.52 -3.40 -8.76
N TYR A 4 -13.51 -3.10 -7.97
CA TYR A 4 -13.56 -3.23 -6.52
C TYR A 4 -14.11 -1.96 -5.92
N MET A 5 -15.28 -2.06 -5.34
CA MET A 5 -15.97 -0.91 -4.75
C MET A 5 -15.49 -0.69 -3.31
N ASP A 6 -15.15 0.54 -2.95
CA ASP A 6 -14.66 0.90 -1.61
C ASP A 6 -15.69 0.58 -0.53
N CYS A 7 -16.94 1.05 -0.70
CA CYS A 7 -18.00 0.83 0.26
C CYS A 7 -19.37 0.77 -0.45
N PRO A 8 -20.39 0.08 0.13
CA PRO A 8 -21.67 -0.15 -0.55
C PRO A 8 -22.62 1.04 -0.56
N SER A 9 -22.40 2.03 0.30
CA SER A 9 -23.42 3.06 0.59
C SER A 9 -22.96 4.50 0.41
N ARG A 10 -21.67 4.81 0.48
CA ARG A 10 -21.14 6.18 0.44
C ARG A 10 -20.64 6.54 -0.96
N GLU A 11 -19.42 6.18 -1.28
CA GLU A 11 -18.74 6.59 -2.52
C GLU A 11 -19.00 5.63 -3.68
N ARG A 12 -18.93 4.34 -3.43
CA ARG A 12 -19.17 3.28 -4.42
C ARG A 12 -18.29 3.41 -5.66
N ALA A 13 -17.03 3.76 -5.44
CA ALA A 13 -16.05 4.02 -6.50
C ALA A 13 -14.90 2.99 -6.47
N GLY A 14 -14.22 2.85 -7.59
CA GLY A 14 -13.07 1.96 -7.74
C GLY A 14 -11.76 2.65 -7.34
N TRP A 15 -11.47 2.73 -6.05
CA TRP A 15 -10.27 3.34 -5.51
C TRP A 15 -9.02 2.48 -5.75
N LEU A 16 -7.93 3.11 -6.22
CA LEU A 16 -6.73 2.40 -6.65
C LEU A 16 -6.01 1.63 -5.53
N CYS A 17 -5.83 2.23 -4.36
CA CYS A 17 -5.13 1.54 -3.27
C CYS A 17 -5.99 0.43 -2.68
N ASP A 18 -7.31 0.61 -2.65
CA ASP A 18 -8.27 -0.40 -2.17
C ASP A 18 -8.18 -1.69 -2.98
N SER A 19 -7.98 -1.56 -4.28
CA SER A 19 -7.86 -2.72 -5.19
C SER A 19 -6.67 -3.62 -4.84
N PHE A 20 -5.53 -3.04 -4.47
CA PHE A 20 -4.35 -3.79 -4.07
C PHE A 20 -4.63 -4.80 -2.95
N PHE A 21 -5.41 -4.38 -1.96
CA PHE A 21 -5.80 -5.27 -0.85
C PHE A 21 -6.93 -6.23 -1.24
N THR A 22 -7.92 -5.75 -1.98
CA THR A 22 -9.11 -6.54 -2.34
C THR A 22 -8.81 -7.64 -3.36
N SER A 23 -7.87 -7.40 -4.29
CA SER A 23 -7.50 -8.36 -5.34
C SER A 23 -6.98 -9.69 -4.80
N ARG A 24 -6.23 -9.64 -3.71
CA ARG A 24 -5.71 -10.85 -3.04
C ARG A 24 -6.85 -11.72 -2.51
N VAL A 25 -7.91 -11.08 -2.00
CA VAL A 25 -9.10 -11.77 -1.48
C VAL A 25 -9.90 -12.45 -2.60
N GLU A 26 -10.05 -11.80 -3.76
CA GLU A 26 -10.68 -12.43 -4.92
C GLU A 26 -10.02 -13.77 -5.23
N ARG A 27 -8.69 -13.78 -5.28
CA ARG A 27 -7.93 -15.00 -5.56
C ARG A 27 -8.17 -16.09 -4.51
N VAL A 28 -8.23 -15.74 -3.24
CA VAL A 28 -8.52 -16.69 -2.14
C VAL A 28 -9.91 -17.28 -2.28
N LEU A 29 -10.93 -16.45 -2.54
CA LEU A 29 -12.32 -16.87 -2.57
C LEU A 29 -12.71 -17.60 -3.84
N THR A 30 -12.15 -17.24 -4.99
CA THR A 30 -12.62 -17.71 -6.31
C THR A 30 -11.58 -18.55 -7.06
N GLY A 31 -10.31 -18.51 -6.65
CA GLY A 31 -9.21 -19.08 -7.41
C GLY A 31 -8.87 -18.30 -8.69
N ARG A 32 -9.53 -17.18 -8.96
CA ARG A 32 -9.44 -16.36 -10.19
C ARG A 32 -9.04 -14.92 -9.85
N SER A 33 -8.73 -14.14 -10.87
CA SER A 33 -8.39 -12.71 -10.81
C SER A 33 -9.10 -11.94 -11.92
N ASP A 34 -10.38 -12.26 -12.17
CA ASP A 34 -11.13 -11.68 -13.30
C ASP A 34 -11.56 -10.24 -12.99
N VAL A 35 -11.97 -9.99 -11.76
CA VAL A 35 -12.36 -8.62 -11.33
C VAL A 35 -11.13 -7.75 -11.23
N GLU A 36 -10.01 -8.27 -10.72
CA GLU A 36 -8.73 -7.58 -10.72
C GLU A 36 -8.30 -7.18 -12.12
N HIS A 37 -8.35 -8.12 -13.08
CA HIS A 37 -8.05 -7.84 -14.48
C HIS A 37 -8.91 -6.71 -15.04
N ALA A 38 -10.23 -6.82 -14.88
CA ALA A 38 -11.17 -5.81 -15.37
C ALA A 38 -10.96 -4.45 -14.69
N PHE A 39 -10.70 -4.45 -13.39
CA PHE A 39 -10.40 -3.25 -12.62
C PHE A 39 -9.15 -2.54 -13.15
N LEU A 40 -8.03 -3.24 -13.23
CA LEU A 40 -6.77 -2.69 -13.73
C LEU A 40 -6.90 -2.22 -15.19
N GLN A 41 -7.65 -2.96 -16.01
CA GLN A 41 -7.91 -2.61 -17.42
C GLN A 41 -8.64 -1.27 -17.56
N ASN A 42 -9.56 -0.93 -16.64
CA ASN A 42 -10.28 0.36 -16.70
C ASN A 42 -9.34 1.55 -16.76
N PHE A 43 -8.20 1.51 -16.09
CA PHE A 43 -7.20 2.58 -16.10
C PHE A 43 -6.33 2.61 -17.38
N LEU A 44 -6.44 1.60 -18.24
CA LEU A 44 -5.75 1.53 -19.54
C LEU A 44 -6.63 1.94 -20.71
N LEU A 45 -7.97 1.87 -20.55
CA LEU A 45 -8.92 2.16 -21.65
C LEU A 45 -8.87 3.61 -22.15
N PRO A 46 -8.87 4.67 -21.30
CA PRO A 46 -8.69 6.02 -21.78
C PRO A 46 -7.26 6.25 -22.27
N GLU A 47 -7.09 6.92 -23.41
CA GLU A 47 -5.76 7.33 -23.86
C GLU A 47 -5.08 8.24 -22.84
N HIS A 48 -5.85 9.20 -22.28
CA HIS A 48 -5.45 10.06 -21.18
C HIS A 48 -6.68 10.47 -20.36
N PHE A 49 -6.46 10.94 -19.15
CA PHE A 49 -7.50 11.51 -18.29
C PHE A 49 -7.46 13.03 -18.38
N ALA A 50 -8.34 13.62 -19.19
CA ALA A 50 -8.32 15.04 -19.58
C ALA A 50 -8.38 16.04 -18.42
N PHE A 51 -8.82 15.60 -17.22
CA PHE A 51 -8.89 16.43 -16.02
C PHE A 51 -7.64 16.32 -15.12
N LEU A 52 -6.65 15.49 -15.49
CA LEU A 52 -5.43 15.24 -14.73
C LEU A 52 -4.18 15.72 -15.50
N PRO A 53 -3.07 15.94 -14.79
CA PRO A 53 -1.78 16.12 -15.45
C PRO A 53 -1.40 14.90 -16.31
N ASP A 54 -0.64 15.14 -17.37
CA ASP A 54 -0.16 14.09 -18.25
C ASP A 54 0.58 12.99 -17.47
N GLY A 55 0.23 11.74 -17.74
CA GLY A 55 0.80 10.56 -17.09
C GLY A 55 0.18 10.19 -15.74
N MET A 56 -0.57 11.10 -15.09
CA MET A 56 -1.21 10.80 -13.81
C MET A 56 -2.46 9.92 -13.98
N LEU A 57 -2.73 9.09 -12.98
CA LEU A 57 -3.94 8.29 -12.87
C LEU A 57 -4.95 8.93 -11.92
N PRO A 58 -6.27 8.79 -12.16
CA PRO A 58 -7.28 9.18 -11.19
C PRO A 58 -7.16 8.33 -9.93
N MET A 59 -7.47 8.91 -8.78
CA MET A 59 -7.45 8.20 -7.50
C MET A 59 -8.47 7.06 -7.44
N CYS A 60 -9.57 7.19 -8.19
CA CYS A 60 -10.59 6.15 -8.38
C CYS A 60 -11.19 6.24 -9.79
N TYR A 61 -11.52 5.08 -10.38
CA TYR A 61 -12.11 5.01 -11.72
C TYR A 61 -12.76 3.61 -11.96
N PRO A 62 -13.96 3.55 -12.57
CA PRO A 62 -14.83 4.69 -12.88
C PRO A 62 -15.40 5.37 -11.61
N SER A 63 -15.61 6.66 -11.67
CA SER A 63 -16.19 7.46 -10.59
C SER A 63 -16.67 8.82 -11.12
N ASP A 64 -17.33 9.60 -10.26
CA ASP A 64 -17.68 11.00 -10.50
C ASP A 64 -16.64 12.00 -9.98
N HIS A 65 -15.52 11.53 -9.43
CA HIS A 65 -14.39 12.35 -9.00
C HIS A 65 -13.57 12.84 -10.21
N ASN A 66 -13.97 13.98 -10.77
CA ASN A 66 -13.34 14.60 -11.95
C ASN A 66 -12.99 16.08 -11.71
N ASP A 67 -12.82 16.47 -10.47
CA ASP A 67 -12.55 17.84 -10.01
C ASP A 67 -11.06 18.24 -10.05
N ARG A 68 -10.24 17.45 -10.73
CA ARG A 68 -8.77 17.57 -10.83
C ARG A 68 -7.99 17.16 -9.57
N THR A 69 -8.69 16.67 -8.53
CA THR A 69 -8.02 16.08 -7.40
C THR A 69 -7.52 14.69 -7.74
N PHE A 70 -6.31 14.36 -7.31
CA PHE A 70 -5.71 13.04 -7.45
C PHE A 70 -4.82 12.73 -6.26
N ILE A 71 -4.55 11.45 -6.06
CA ILE A 71 -3.67 10.96 -4.99
C ILE A 71 -2.45 10.32 -5.66
N PRO A 72 -1.28 10.99 -5.68
CA PRO A 72 -0.09 10.44 -6.35
C PRO A 72 0.33 9.09 -5.79
N ASN A 73 0.17 8.87 -4.48
CA ASN A 73 0.45 7.59 -3.84
C ASN A 73 -0.44 6.45 -4.37
N TRP A 74 -1.73 6.72 -4.68
CA TRP A 74 -2.65 5.74 -5.26
C TRP A 74 -2.22 5.29 -6.66
N ALA A 75 -1.71 6.21 -7.47
CA ALA A 75 -1.13 5.87 -8.76
C ALA A 75 0.13 4.99 -8.61
N MET A 76 0.94 5.21 -7.55
CA MET A 76 2.08 4.33 -7.25
C MET A 76 1.61 2.92 -6.86
N TRP A 77 0.55 2.80 -6.05
CA TRP A 77 -0.04 1.50 -5.68
C TRP A 77 -0.54 0.71 -6.88
N TYR A 78 -1.11 1.38 -7.91
CA TYR A 78 -1.49 0.73 -9.16
C TYR A 78 -0.31 0.00 -9.82
N GLY A 79 0.86 0.65 -9.89
CA GLY A 79 2.05 0.01 -10.44
C GLY A 79 2.55 -1.17 -9.61
N VAL A 80 2.47 -1.07 -8.28
CA VAL A 80 2.84 -2.16 -7.37
C VAL A 80 1.87 -3.34 -7.52
N GLU A 81 0.55 -3.08 -7.62
CA GLU A 81 -0.48 -4.08 -7.85
C GLU A 81 -0.28 -4.81 -9.20
N MET A 82 0.12 -4.09 -10.25
CA MET A 82 0.42 -4.68 -11.57
C MET A 82 1.54 -5.75 -11.48
N GLY A 83 2.56 -5.51 -10.64
CA GLY A 83 3.62 -6.50 -10.39
C GLY A 83 3.09 -7.74 -9.66
N GLU A 84 2.23 -7.55 -8.66
CA GLU A 84 1.60 -8.67 -7.96
C GLU A 84 0.60 -9.43 -8.84
N TYR A 85 -0.16 -8.71 -9.67
CA TYR A 85 -1.06 -9.33 -10.66
C TYR A 85 -0.29 -10.29 -11.56
N LEU A 86 0.85 -9.88 -12.12
CA LEU A 86 1.68 -10.79 -12.92
C LEU A 86 2.12 -12.02 -12.13
N THR A 87 2.54 -11.82 -10.88
CA THR A 87 2.98 -12.92 -10.01
C THR A 87 1.85 -13.91 -9.74
N ARG A 88 0.63 -13.40 -9.51
CA ARG A 88 -0.55 -14.24 -9.23
C ARG A 88 -1.10 -14.97 -10.44
N THR A 89 -1.06 -14.34 -11.62
CA THR A 89 -1.77 -14.82 -12.82
C THR A 89 -0.86 -15.38 -13.90
N GLY A 90 0.38 -14.89 -13.99
CA GLY A 90 1.29 -15.15 -15.12
C GLY A 90 0.89 -14.41 -16.40
N ASP A 91 -0.11 -13.51 -16.38
CA ASP A 91 -0.61 -12.80 -17.54
C ASP A 91 0.35 -11.70 -18.01
N ARG A 92 1.40 -12.13 -18.69
CA ARG A 92 2.41 -11.26 -19.28
C ARG A 92 1.82 -10.32 -20.34
N ALA A 93 0.90 -10.81 -21.16
CA ALA A 93 0.33 -10.01 -22.25
C ALA A 93 -0.43 -8.79 -21.72
N PHE A 94 -1.19 -8.95 -20.65
CA PHE A 94 -1.90 -7.85 -20.01
C PHE A 94 -0.92 -6.86 -19.35
N THR A 95 0.05 -7.36 -18.59
CA THR A 95 1.04 -6.46 -17.93
C THR A 95 1.91 -5.73 -18.94
N ASP A 96 2.25 -6.32 -20.08
CA ASP A 96 2.97 -5.65 -21.15
C ASP A 96 2.11 -4.53 -21.80
N SER A 97 0.80 -4.69 -21.86
CA SER A 97 -0.10 -3.63 -22.37
C SER A 97 -0.14 -2.38 -21.45
N ALA A 98 0.18 -2.54 -20.17
CA ALA A 98 0.25 -1.44 -19.21
C ALA A 98 1.56 -0.64 -19.27
N ARG A 99 2.55 -1.09 -20.05
CA ARG A 99 3.90 -0.52 -20.09
C ARG A 99 3.91 0.99 -20.33
N GLU A 100 3.27 1.44 -21.40
CA GLU A 100 3.23 2.87 -21.75
C GLU A 100 2.60 3.71 -20.64
N ARG A 101 1.53 3.20 -20.03
CA ARG A 101 0.84 3.87 -18.91
C ARG A 101 1.74 4.03 -17.69
N LEU A 102 2.47 2.98 -17.31
CA LEU A 102 3.37 3.02 -16.16
C LEU A 102 4.60 3.91 -16.44
N TYR A 103 5.15 3.89 -17.65
CA TYR A 103 6.25 4.81 -18.00
C TYR A 103 5.79 6.28 -18.05
N ALA A 104 4.57 6.56 -18.51
CA ALA A 104 4.00 7.89 -18.44
C ALA A 104 3.82 8.37 -16.99
N LEU A 105 3.40 7.46 -16.08
CA LEU A 105 3.32 7.73 -14.65
C LEU A 105 4.71 8.04 -14.06
N LEU A 106 5.74 7.26 -14.40
CA LEU A 106 7.11 7.54 -13.95
C LEU A 106 7.61 8.88 -14.49
N ALA A 107 7.29 9.23 -15.74
CA ALA A 107 7.62 10.52 -16.34
C ALA A 107 6.93 11.70 -15.61
N TYR A 108 5.71 11.51 -15.10
CA TYR A 108 5.04 12.50 -14.24
C TYR A 108 5.82 12.76 -12.96
N PHE A 109 6.39 11.72 -12.32
CA PHE A 109 7.13 11.89 -11.07
C PHE A 109 8.54 12.48 -11.26
N ALA A 110 9.17 12.28 -12.40
CA ALA A 110 10.56 12.69 -12.64
C ALA A 110 10.85 14.19 -12.34
N PRO A 111 9.99 15.17 -12.69
CA PRO A 111 10.22 16.57 -12.34
C PRO A 111 10.17 16.93 -10.86
N PHE A 112 9.66 16.02 -10.02
CA PHE A 112 9.61 16.19 -8.55
C PHE A 112 10.86 15.65 -7.85
N GLU A 113 11.76 15.01 -8.57
CA GLU A 113 13.01 14.50 -8.00
C GLU A 113 13.96 15.67 -7.72
N ASN A 114 14.35 15.79 -6.46
CA ASN A 114 15.31 16.80 -6.03
C ASN A 114 16.78 16.34 -6.25
N GLU A 115 17.74 17.11 -5.77
CA GLU A 115 19.18 16.85 -5.87
C GLU A 115 19.64 15.51 -5.27
N TYR A 116 18.83 14.91 -4.40
CA TYR A 116 19.06 13.60 -3.77
C TYR A 116 18.33 12.45 -4.47
N GLY A 117 17.51 12.75 -5.48
CA GLY A 117 16.63 11.81 -6.16
C GLY A 117 15.34 11.48 -5.38
N LEU A 118 15.05 12.24 -4.32
CA LEU A 118 13.82 12.13 -3.55
C LEU A 118 12.71 12.95 -4.20
N LEU A 119 11.49 12.43 -4.21
CA LEU A 119 10.30 13.21 -4.58
C LEU A 119 10.07 14.29 -3.53
N GLU A 120 10.00 15.53 -3.97
CA GLU A 120 9.79 16.71 -3.13
C GLU A 120 8.65 17.57 -3.68
N GLY A 121 7.76 18.02 -2.80
CA GLY A 121 6.68 18.94 -3.14
C GLY A 121 5.63 18.34 -4.06
N LEU A 122 5.31 17.06 -3.92
CA LEU A 122 4.23 16.39 -4.63
C LEU A 122 2.94 17.20 -4.58
N LYS A 123 2.14 17.12 -5.64
CA LYS A 123 0.94 17.95 -5.83
C LYS A 123 -0.33 17.18 -5.49
N SER A 124 -1.41 17.94 -5.32
CA SER A 124 -2.75 17.46 -5.02
C SER A 124 -2.82 16.81 -3.64
N TRP A 125 -3.56 15.75 -3.46
CA TRP A 125 -3.76 15.11 -2.17
C TRP A 125 -2.71 14.00 -1.94
N VAL A 126 -1.57 14.36 -1.37
CA VAL A 126 -0.57 13.36 -0.96
C VAL A 126 -1.12 12.58 0.23
N PHE A 127 -1.39 11.29 0.03
CA PHE A 127 -2.05 10.46 1.03
C PHE A 127 -1.19 9.24 1.37
N VAL A 128 -0.82 9.12 2.64
CA VAL A 128 -0.07 7.98 3.18
C VAL A 128 -1.00 6.99 3.84
N GLU A 129 -1.82 7.43 4.79
CA GLU A 129 -2.91 6.67 5.42
C GLU A 129 -3.75 7.60 6.34
N TRP A 130 -4.91 7.14 6.84
CA TRP A 130 -5.79 7.90 7.74
C TRP A 130 -5.23 8.07 9.17
N SER A 131 -4.04 8.64 9.31
CA SER A 131 -3.39 8.92 10.59
C SER A 131 -2.58 10.22 10.56
N LYS A 132 -1.79 10.47 11.59
CA LYS A 132 -0.88 11.62 11.65
C LYS A 132 0.08 11.68 10.45
N SER A 133 0.40 10.55 9.82
CA SER A 133 1.27 10.50 8.65
C SER A 133 0.77 11.36 7.48
N ASN A 134 -0.55 11.57 7.36
CA ASN A 134 -1.13 12.45 6.34
C ASN A 134 -0.89 13.95 6.58
N GLU A 135 -0.54 14.33 7.79
CA GLU A 135 -0.14 15.70 8.13
C GLU A 135 1.37 15.92 7.96
N LEU A 136 2.14 14.86 7.69
CA LEU A 136 3.60 14.86 7.60
C LEU A 136 4.07 14.60 6.16
N VAL A 137 3.39 15.19 5.18
CA VAL A 137 3.64 14.98 3.75
C VAL A 137 4.27 16.18 3.04
N GLN A 138 4.62 17.24 3.80
CA GLN A 138 5.21 18.46 3.26
C GLN A 138 6.65 18.18 2.78
N ASP A 139 7.04 18.90 1.75
CA ASP A 139 8.33 18.84 1.08
C ASP A 139 8.71 17.40 0.71
N VAL A 140 9.50 16.71 1.52
CA VAL A 140 9.89 15.31 1.29
C VAL A 140 9.15 14.38 2.27
N SER A 141 8.14 13.64 1.81
CA SER A 141 7.52 12.54 2.55
C SER A 141 8.30 11.26 2.32
N PHE A 142 8.89 10.68 3.36
CA PHE A 142 9.67 9.45 3.23
C PHE A 142 8.81 8.24 2.92
N ALA A 143 7.61 8.11 3.49
CA ALA A 143 6.69 7.02 3.15
C ALA A 143 6.30 7.03 1.66
N SER A 144 6.03 8.23 1.07
CA SER A 144 5.79 8.38 -0.36
C SER A 144 7.01 8.01 -1.20
N ASN A 145 8.21 8.37 -0.76
CA ASN A 145 9.46 8.01 -1.44
C ASN A 145 9.79 6.52 -1.34
N MET A 146 9.45 5.86 -0.23
CA MET A 146 9.56 4.41 -0.08
C MET A 146 8.66 3.69 -1.09
N LEU A 147 7.41 4.16 -1.23
CA LEU A 147 6.47 3.62 -2.21
C LEU A 147 6.94 3.89 -3.66
N TYR A 148 7.51 5.06 -3.92
CA TYR A 148 8.12 5.38 -5.22
C TYR A 148 9.30 4.45 -5.56
N ALA A 149 10.17 4.16 -4.59
CA ALA A 149 11.24 3.18 -4.78
C ALA A 149 10.68 1.79 -5.12
N ARG A 150 9.58 1.39 -4.47
CA ARG A 150 8.90 0.12 -4.77
C ARG A 150 8.31 0.13 -6.19
N LEU A 151 7.66 1.23 -6.62
CA LEU A 151 7.13 1.39 -7.98
C LEU A 151 8.23 1.28 -9.04
N LEU A 152 9.36 2.00 -8.85
CA LEU A 152 10.52 1.95 -9.76
C LEU A 152 11.04 0.52 -9.91
N ASP A 153 11.22 -0.17 -8.81
CA ASP A 153 11.71 -1.56 -8.79
C ASP A 153 10.72 -2.50 -9.47
N THR A 154 9.42 -2.36 -9.18
CA THR A 154 8.37 -3.16 -9.81
C THR A 154 8.36 -2.96 -11.33
N CYS A 155 8.38 -1.71 -11.81
CA CYS A 155 8.45 -1.43 -13.25
C CYS A 155 9.74 -1.98 -13.89
N GLY A 156 10.87 -1.82 -13.19
CA GLY A 156 12.15 -2.37 -13.65
C GLY A 156 12.11 -3.88 -13.82
N GLN A 157 11.54 -4.60 -12.86
CA GLN A 157 11.37 -6.06 -12.92
C GLN A 157 10.35 -6.48 -13.99
N LEU A 158 9.19 -5.80 -14.06
CA LEU A 158 8.16 -6.08 -15.05
C LEU A 158 8.69 -6.01 -16.49
N TYR A 159 9.51 -5.02 -16.80
CA TYR A 159 9.93 -4.72 -18.18
C TYR A 159 11.41 -4.97 -18.46
N GLY A 160 12.14 -5.55 -17.53
CA GLY A 160 13.56 -5.84 -17.68
C GLY A 160 14.44 -4.57 -17.78
N ASP A 161 14.00 -3.47 -17.14
CA ASP A 161 14.69 -2.18 -17.17
C ASP A 161 15.64 -2.04 -15.98
N SER A 162 16.92 -2.28 -16.26
CA SER A 162 17.99 -2.23 -15.25
C SER A 162 18.25 -0.82 -14.70
N ASP A 163 17.92 0.23 -15.47
CA ASP A 163 18.08 1.61 -15.02
C ASP A 163 17.08 1.96 -13.94
N LEU A 164 15.82 1.48 -14.08
CA LEU A 164 14.79 1.63 -13.05
C LEU A 164 15.12 0.86 -11.77
N THR A 165 15.56 -0.40 -11.88
CA THR A 165 15.99 -1.16 -10.68
C THR A 165 17.20 -0.55 -10.01
N GLY A 166 18.16 -0.06 -10.79
CA GLY A 166 19.35 0.66 -10.27
C GLY A 166 18.96 1.98 -9.58
N LYS A 167 18.00 2.71 -10.14
CA LYS A 167 17.46 3.93 -9.56
C LYS A 167 16.72 3.63 -8.23
N ALA A 168 15.89 2.58 -8.20
CA ALA A 168 15.22 2.13 -7.00
C ALA A 168 16.19 1.79 -5.87
N ALA A 169 17.27 1.06 -6.18
CA ALA A 169 18.30 0.71 -5.20
C ALA A 169 19.01 1.95 -4.62
N LYS A 170 19.36 2.92 -5.47
CA LYS A 170 19.96 4.19 -5.02
C LYS A 170 18.99 4.98 -4.14
N LEU A 171 17.72 5.07 -4.56
CA LEU A 171 16.70 5.79 -3.80
C LEU A 171 16.48 5.15 -2.42
N ARG A 172 16.41 3.81 -2.32
CA ARG A 172 16.34 3.09 -1.04
C ARG A 172 17.53 3.44 -0.12
N ALA A 173 18.74 3.45 -0.66
CA ALA A 173 19.92 3.82 0.12
C ALA A 173 19.85 5.28 0.61
N THR A 174 19.44 6.21 -0.25
CA THR A 174 19.23 7.61 0.13
C THR A 174 18.17 7.78 1.21
N ILE A 175 17.02 7.09 1.07
CA ILE A 175 15.95 7.13 2.08
C ILE A 175 16.48 6.63 3.42
N LEU A 176 17.18 5.50 3.46
CA LEU A 176 17.77 4.96 4.68
C LEU A 176 18.72 5.94 5.34
N ASP A 177 19.65 6.51 4.57
CA ASP A 177 20.67 7.45 5.08
C ASP A 177 20.03 8.74 5.63
N MET A 178 19.01 9.26 4.94
CA MET A 178 18.45 10.58 5.26
C MET A 178 17.29 10.53 6.27
N SER A 179 16.58 9.42 6.42
CA SER A 179 15.38 9.36 7.27
C SER A 179 15.57 8.57 8.57
N MET A 180 16.59 7.70 8.65
CA MET A 180 16.89 6.97 9.89
C MET A 180 17.44 7.91 10.94
N THR A 181 16.80 7.95 12.10
CA THR A 181 17.22 8.79 13.23
C THR A 181 18.15 8.05 14.19
N GLU A 182 18.82 8.77 15.07
CA GLU A 182 19.65 8.18 16.13
C GLU A 182 18.86 7.26 17.08
N SER A 183 17.55 7.44 17.17
CA SER A 183 16.68 6.56 17.97
C SER A 183 16.43 5.20 17.30
N GLY A 184 16.89 4.97 16.08
CA GLY A 184 16.69 3.74 15.31
C GLY A 184 15.33 3.65 14.60
N PHE A 185 14.51 4.72 14.64
CA PHE A 185 13.25 4.83 13.91
C PHE A 185 13.39 5.78 12.74
N PHE A 186 12.61 5.55 11.68
CA PHE A 186 12.48 6.45 10.53
C PHE A 186 11.68 7.70 10.89
N CYS A 187 12.15 8.86 10.44
CA CYS A 187 11.40 10.11 10.44
C CYS A 187 10.44 10.14 9.25
N ASP A 188 9.25 10.71 9.40
CA ASP A 188 8.22 10.73 8.36
C ASP A 188 8.53 11.69 7.22
N ASN A 189 9.12 12.86 7.52
CA ASN A 189 9.41 13.86 6.51
C ASN A 189 10.64 14.71 6.81
N ALA A 190 11.15 15.34 5.76
CA ALA A 190 12.15 16.41 5.85
C ALA A 190 11.58 17.68 5.20
N LEU A 191 11.83 18.81 5.86
CA LEU A 191 11.36 20.13 5.44
C LEU A 191 12.50 20.94 4.79
N ARG A 192 12.20 21.70 3.74
CA ARG A 192 13.17 22.55 3.06
C ARG A 192 13.33 23.86 3.84
N GLN A 193 14.48 24.05 4.51
CA GLN A 193 14.82 25.24 5.29
C GLN A 193 16.13 25.82 4.77
N ASP A 194 16.13 27.08 4.35
CA ASP A 194 17.30 27.76 3.80
C ASP A 194 18.07 26.96 2.73
N GLY A 195 17.31 26.28 1.85
CA GLY A 195 17.84 25.47 0.78
C GLY A 195 18.35 24.08 1.21
N LYS A 196 18.24 23.69 2.48
CA LYS A 196 18.65 22.38 3.01
C LYS A 196 17.44 21.56 3.45
N LEU A 197 17.51 20.25 3.33
CA LEU A 197 16.54 19.35 3.94
C LEU A 197 16.89 19.12 5.41
N VAL A 198 15.92 19.36 6.28
CA VAL A 198 16.03 19.17 7.73
C VAL A 198 14.93 18.23 8.18
N LEU A 199 15.29 17.16 8.89
CA LEU A 199 14.30 16.23 9.44
C LEU A 199 13.35 16.94 10.38
N SER A 200 12.05 16.68 10.27
CA SER A 200 11.03 17.22 11.18
C SER A 200 11.15 16.66 12.60
N GLY A 201 11.72 15.47 12.74
CA GLY A 201 11.75 14.72 13.98
C GLY A 201 10.47 13.92 14.27
N GLU A 202 9.42 14.12 13.47
CA GLU A 202 8.13 13.45 13.62
C GLU A 202 8.20 11.99 13.12
N ARG A 203 7.53 11.09 13.83
CA ARG A 203 7.58 9.65 13.56
C ARG A 203 6.22 9.01 13.71
N THR A 204 5.84 8.20 12.73
CA THR A 204 4.62 7.40 12.75
C THR A 204 4.93 5.90 12.65
N GLU A 205 4.02 5.07 13.13
CA GLU A 205 4.07 3.62 12.90
C GLU A 205 4.06 3.30 11.40
N SER A 206 3.23 4.00 10.64
CA SER A 206 3.05 3.77 9.20
C SER A 206 4.36 3.92 8.45
N CYS A 207 5.17 4.94 8.77
CA CYS A 207 6.47 5.13 8.14
C CYS A 207 7.41 3.93 8.39
N GLN A 208 7.40 3.36 9.60
CA GLN A 208 8.19 2.17 9.92
C GLN A 208 7.74 0.96 9.10
N TYR A 209 6.42 0.77 8.96
CA TYR A 209 5.87 -0.35 8.18
C TYR A 209 6.15 -0.19 6.68
N TYR A 210 6.05 1.03 6.13
CA TYR A 210 6.47 1.31 4.75
C TYR A 210 7.94 0.98 4.51
N ALA A 211 8.83 1.25 5.47
CA ALA A 211 10.26 0.97 5.33
C ALA A 211 10.53 -0.53 5.11
N PHE A 212 9.87 -1.41 5.85
CA PHE A 212 9.98 -2.86 5.64
C PHE A 212 9.21 -3.32 4.40
N PHE A 213 8.01 -2.80 4.17
CA PHE A 213 7.18 -3.20 3.03
C PHE A 213 7.83 -2.87 1.69
N CYS A 214 8.50 -1.72 1.60
CA CYS A 214 9.17 -1.25 0.39
C CYS A 214 10.65 -1.67 0.30
N ASP A 215 11.09 -2.58 1.17
CA ASP A 215 12.44 -3.16 1.19
C ASP A 215 13.55 -2.09 1.35
N ILE A 216 13.29 -1.03 2.13
CA ILE A 216 14.33 -0.08 2.58
C ILE A 216 15.21 -0.78 3.61
N VAL A 217 14.59 -1.56 4.49
CA VAL A 217 15.22 -2.39 5.51
C VAL A 217 14.56 -3.77 5.55
N THR A 218 15.29 -4.74 6.12
CA THR A 218 14.79 -6.09 6.38
C THR A 218 15.03 -6.46 7.84
N PRO A 219 14.38 -7.52 8.37
CA PRO A 219 14.68 -8.02 9.72
C PRO A 219 16.16 -8.32 9.94
N GLU A 220 16.87 -8.82 8.91
CA GLU A 220 18.27 -9.15 8.98
C GLU A 220 19.17 -7.90 9.01
N SER A 221 18.81 -6.86 8.25
CA SER A 221 19.59 -5.62 8.21
C SER A 221 19.34 -4.72 9.42
N HIS A 222 18.11 -4.74 9.97
CA HIS A 222 17.69 -3.89 11.10
C HIS A 222 16.94 -4.71 12.16
N PRO A 223 17.61 -5.69 12.79
CA PRO A 223 16.95 -6.63 13.69
C PRO A 223 16.35 -5.94 14.92
N TRP A 224 17.02 -4.90 15.46
CA TRP A 224 16.47 -4.18 16.60
C TRP A 224 15.13 -3.51 16.27
N LEU A 225 15.03 -2.83 15.14
CA LEU A 225 13.79 -2.18 14.73
C LEU A 225 12.69 -3.21 14.46
N TRP A 226 13.04 -4.33 13.80
CA TRP A 226 12.09 -5.40 13.55
C TRP A 226 11.54 -6.01 14.84
N GLU A 227 12.41 -6.40 15.78
CA GLU A 227 12.00 -6.97 17.08
C GLU A 227 11.15 -5.98 17.88
N THR A 228 11.51 -4.69 17.86
CA THR A 228 10.72 -3.65 18.50
C THR A 228 9.33 -3.54 17.88
N LEU A 229 9.23 -3.51 16.55
CA LEU A 229 7.92 -3.48 15.86
C LEU A 229 7.12 -4.76 16.10
N LEU A 230 7.78 -5.92 16.16
CA LEU A 230 7.12 -7.21 16.39
C LEU A 230 6.49 -7.29 17.78
N HIS A 231 7.23 -6.93 18.83
CA HIS A 231 6.86 -7.20 20.21
C HIS A 231 6.24 -6.02 20.97
N ASP A 232 6.60 -4.79 20.61
CA ASP A 232 6.19 -3.61 21.35
C ASP A 232 5.08 -2.82 20.63
N PHE A 233 4.91 -3.03 19.32
CA PHE A 233 3.87 -2.40 18.52
C PHE A 233 2.68 -3.36 18.33
N GLY A 234 1.61 -2.84 17.76
CA GLY A 234 0.39 -3.60 17.51
C GLY A 234 -0.84 -2.97 18.16
N TYR A 235 -1.94 -3.70 18.14
CA TYR A 235 -3.26 -3.21 18.52
C TYR A 235 -3.36 -2.68 19.97
N ASP A 236 -2.51 -3.15 20.86
CA ASP A 236 -2.52 -2.82 22.30
C ASP A 236 -1.41 -1.84 22.72
N ARG A 237 -0.56 -1.38 21.80
CA ARG A 237 0.61 -0.52 22.09
C ARG A 237 0.24 0.71 22.91
N ALA A 238 -0.83 1.41 22.51
CA ALA A 238 -1.27 2.63 23.20
C ALA A 238 -1.73 2.33 24.64
N THR A 239 -2.42 1.20 24.86
CA THR A 239 -2.86 0.75 26.19
C THR A 239 -1.68 0.38 27.09
N ARG A 240 -0.60 -0.17 26.49
CA ARG A 240 0.65 -0.50 27.17
C ARG A 240 1.53 0.73 27.42
N GLY A 241 1.19 1.89 26.82
CA GLY A 241 1.96 3.15 26.97
C GLY A 241 3.35 3.10 26.34
N LEU A 242 3.57 2.27 25.32
CA LEU A 242 4.86 2.09 24.66
C LEU A 242 5.05 3.10 23.53
N TYR A 243 6.24 3.71 23.47
CA TYR A 243 6.64 4.69 22.44
C TYR A 243 5.58 5.78 22.18
N PRO A 244 5.18 6.55 23.22
CA PRO A 244 4.12 7.56 23.08
C PRO A 244 4.51 8.69 22.11
N GLU A 245 5.79 8.85 21.80
CA GLU A 245 6.32 9.82 20.83
C GLU A 245 6.18 9.35 19.38
N ILE A 246 5.72 8.10 19.13
CA ILE A 246 5.47 7.60 17.78
C ILE A 246 3.97 7.53 17.57
N TYR A 247 3.46 8.32 16.62
CA TYR A 247 2.03 8.37 16.32
C TYR A 247 1.51 7.03 15.81
N PRO A 248 0.33 6.59 16.28
CA PRO A 248 -0.23 5.29 15.91
C PRO A 248 -0.64 5.24 14.44
N ALA A 249 -0.59 4.05 13.87
CA ALA A 249 -1.21 3.72 12.60
C ALA A 249 -2.73 3.63 12.71
N ASN A 250 -3.41 3.61 11.56
CA ASN A 250 -4.85 3.39 11.46
C ASN A 250 -5.16 2.06 10.75
N ALA A 251 -6.43 1.69 10.69
CA ALA A 251 -6.89 0.47 10.03
C ALA A 251 -6.69 0.49 8.51
N PHE A 252 -6.73 1.68 7.88
CA PHE A 252 -6.43 1.79 6.46
C PHE A 252 -4.92 1.94 6.24
N ILE A 253 -4.32 1.03 5.52
CA ILE A 253 -2.90 0.89 5.16
C ILE A 253 -2.01 0.50 6.36
N GLY A 254 -1.78 1.35 7.36
CA GLY A 254 -0.75 1.10 8.37
C GLY A 254 -0.90 -0.24 9.08
N ASN A 255 -2.07 -0.54 9.65
CA ASN A 255 -2.32 -1.84 10.28
C ASN A 255 -2.26 -3.00 9.29
N TYR A 256 -2.68 -2.77 8.03
CA TYR A 256 -2.61 -3.79 6.98
C TYR A 256 -1.17 -4.07 6.56
N LEU A 257 -0.34 -3.04 6.43
CA LEU A 257 1.10 -3.25 6.18
C LEU A 257 1.75 -4.03 7.31
N ARG A 258 1.40 -3.74 8.58
CA ARG A 258 1.88 -4.53 9.72
C ARG A 258 1.52 -6.00 9.57
N LEU A 259 0.25 -6.30 9.29
CA LEU A 259 -0.20 -7.70 9.14
C LEU A 259 0.46 -8.38 7.95
N ASP A 260 0.66 -7.66 6.83
CA ASP A 260 1.37 -8.18 5.66
C ASP A 260 2.83 -8.51 5.98
N LEU A 261 3.50 -7.69 6.78
CA LEU A 261 4.86 -7.96 7.24
C LEU A 261 4.93 -9.15 8.19
N LEU A 262 3.99 -9.28 9.13
CA LEU A 262 3.92 -10.43 10.03
C LEU A 262 3.70 -11.75 9.26
N ASP A 263 2.88 -11.72 8.21
CA ASP A 263 2.67 -12.84 7.30
C ASP A 263 3.93 -13.16 6.49
N ARG A 264 4.50 -12.14 5.84
CA ARG A 264 5.71 -12.24 5.01
C ARG A 264 6.89 -12.87 5.74
N TYR A 265 7.09 -12.50 7.00
CA TYR A 265 8.19 -12.99 7.83
C TYR A 265 7.82 -14.17 8.74
N GLY A 266 6.65 -14.78 8.54
CA GLY A 266 6.25 -16.02 9.19
C GLY A 266 5.91 -15.89 10.67
N CYS A 267 5.59 -14.68 11.15
CA CYS A 267 5.24 -14.41 12.55
C CYS A 267 3.77 -14.79 12.86
N ARG A 268 3.42 -16.06 12.70
CA ARG A 268 2.04 -16.57 12.67
C ARG A 268 1.24 -16.24 13.95
N GLU A 269 1.84 -16.41 15.14
CA GLU A 269 1.16 -16.11 16.41
C GLU A 269 0.84 -14.61 16.52
N ALA A 270 1.82 -13.74 16.25
CA ALA A 270 1.62 -12.31 16.25
C ALA A 270 0.60 -11.87 15.20
N LEU A 271 0.61 -12.47 14.00
CA LEU A 271 -0.38 -12.22 12.96
C LEU A 271 -1.79 -12.55 13.46
N TYR A 272 -2.00 -13.73 14.02
CA TYR A 272 -3.30 -14.15 14.56
C TYR A 272 -3.80 -13.23 15.68
N ASP A 273 -2.94 -12.89 16.63
CA ASP A 273 -3.30 -12.03 17.75
C ASP A 273 -3.62 -10.60 17.29
N ASN A 274 -2.87 -10.06 16.32
CA ASN A 274 -3.13 -8.74 15.79
C ASN A 274 -4.42 -8.71 14.93
N ILE A 275 -4.73 -9.75 14.16
CA ILE A 275 -6.02 -9.86 13.46
C ILE A 275 -7.17 -9.78 14.47
N LYS A 276 -7.10 -10.54 15.56
CA LYS A 276 -8.12 -10.48 16.61
C LYS A 276 -8.22 -9.10 17.25
N GLY A 277 -7.08 -8.52 17.60
CA GLY A 277 -7.03 -7.23 18.29
C GLY A 277 -7.56 -6.07 17.42
N TYR A 278 -7.26 -6.08 16.13
CA TYR A 278 -7.70 -5.02 15.23
C TYR A 278 -9.15 -5.16 14.76
N PHE A 279 -9.69 -6.38 14.62
CA PHE A 279 -10.94 -6.57 13.87
C PHE A 279 -12.09 -7.17 14.68
N THR A 280 -11.87 -7.88 15.80
CA THR A 280 -12.96 -8.54 16.52
C THR A 280 -14.01 -7.55 17.01
N TYR A 281 -13.59 -6.40 17.58
CA TYR A 281 -14.53 -5.40 18.07
C TYR A 281 -15.40 -4.76 16.95
N MET A 282 -14.84 -4.65 15.73
CA MET A 282 -15.60 -4.18 14.57
C MET A 282 -16.68 -5.19 14.20
N ALA A 283 -16.29 -6.47 14.09
CA ALA A 283 -17.19 -7.57 13.78
C ALA A 283 -18.29 -7.72 14.85
N ASP A 284 -17.95 -7.61 16.13
CA ASP A 284 -18.89 -7.69 17.24
C ASP A 284 -19.90 -6.52 17.22
N LYS A 285 -19.45 -5.32 16.83
CA LYS A 285 -20.28 -4.11 16.83
C LYS A 285 -21.23 -4.02 15.64
N THR A 286 -20.79 -4.39 14.45
CA THR A 286 -21.54 -4.18 13.20
C THR A 286 -21.70 -5.43 12.33
N GLY A 287 -20.99 -6.52 12.61
CA GLY A 287 -20.91 -7.69 11.73
C GLY A 287 -20.09 -7.46 10.47
N THR A 288 -19.36 -6.34 10.40
CA THR A 288 -18.58 -5.89 9.23
C THR A 288 -17.22 -5.38 9.67
N LEU A 289 -16.32 -5.14 8.71
CA LEU A 289 -15.01 -4.54 8.97
C LEU A 289 -14.96 -3.12 8.38
N TRP A 290 -14.21 -2.23 9.03
CA TRP A 290 -14.30 -0.80 8.85
C TRP A 290 -13.10 -0.21 8.10
N GLU A 291 -13.30 1.00 7.61
CA GLU A 291 -12.26 1.82 6.98
C GLU A 291 -11.24 2.34 8.00
N ASN A 292 -11.67 2.63 9.22
CA ASN A 292 -10.85 3.22 10.28
C ASN A 292 -10.96 2.40 11.57
N VAL A 293 -10.03 2.60 12.50
CA VAL A 293 -10.12 2.03 13.86
C VAL A 293 -11.33 2.54 14.63
N GLY A 294 -11.87 3.71 14.27
CA GLY A 294 -13.11 4.29 14.82
C GLY A 294 -14.28 4.18 13.83
N ASP A 295 -15.50 4.36 14.34
CA ASP A 295 -16.76 4.25 13.60
C ASP A 295 -17.22 5.57 12.94
N TYR A 296 -16.30 6.48 12.69
CA TYR A 296 -16.56 7.80 12.10
C TYR A 296 -16.52 7.86 10.58
N ALA A 297 -16.18 6.76 9.93
CA ALA A 297 -16.14 6.61 8.47
C ALA A 297 -16.96 5.37 8.05
N SER A 298 -16.63 4.74 6.92
CA SER A 298 -17.36 3.55 6.48
C SER A 298 -17.16 2.36 7.44
N CYS A 299 -18.23 1.88 8.04
CA CYS A 299 -18.24 0.67 8.85
C CYS A 299 -18.47 -0.61 8.03
N ASN A 300 -18.38 -0.54 6.71
CA ASN A 300 -18.38 -1.67 5.80
C ASN A 300 -17.56 -1.30 4.57
N HIS A 301 -16.25 -1.61 4.61
CA HIS A 301 -15.32 -1.18 3.58
C HIS A 301 -14.69 -2.37 2.87
N GLY A 302 -14.63 -2.27 1.52
CA GLY A 302 -14.25 -3.40 0.64
C GLY A 302 -12.84 -3.92 0.91
N PHE A 303 -11.85 -3.03 1.05
CA PHE A 303 -10.47 -3.46 1.28
C PHE A 303 -10.30 -4.19 2.62
N ALA A 304 -11.14 -3.92 3.61
CA ALA A 304 -11.09 -4.57 4.92
C ALA A 304 -11.32 -6.09 4.84
N SER A 305 -11.91 -6.58 3.73
CA SER A 305 -11.98 -8.00 3.41
C SER A 305 -10.61 -8.68 3.33
N HIS A 306 -9.51 -7.92 3.21
CA HIS A 306 -8.14 -8.44 3.11
C HIS A 306 -7.75 -9.34 4.30
N VAL A 307 -8.40 -9.21 5.44
CA VAL A 307 -8.21 -10.12 6.58
C VAL A 307 -8.38 -11.59 6.17
N LEU A 308 -9.25 -11.89 5.20
CA LEU A 308 -9.44 -13.25 4.69
C LEU A 308 -8.17 -13.82 4.03
N TYR A 309 -7.36 -12.98 3.40
CA TYR A 309 -6.09 -13.40 2.82
C TYR A 309 -5.14 -13.96 3.90
N TRP A 310 -4.98 -13.26 5.01
CA TRP A 310 -4.14 -13.73 6.13
C TRP A 310 -4.77 -14.91 6.87
N MET A 311 -6.11 -14.97 6.98
CA MET A 311 -6.80 -16.12 7.58
C MET A 311 -6.61 -17.39 6.74
N ASP A 312 -6.56 -17.29 5.40
CA ASP A 312 -6.23 -18.42 4.51
C ASP A 312 -4.79 -18.90 4.76
N HIS A 313 -3.82 -17.99 4.84
CA HIS A 313 -2.42 -18.30 5.13
C HIS A 313 -2.24 -18.92 6.52
N LEU A 314 -3.05 -18.53 7.50
CA LEU A 314 -3.09 -19.16 8.82
C LEU A 314 -3.80 -20.51 8.83
N GLY A 315 -4.47 -20.91 7.73
CA GLY A 315 -5.23 -22.16 7.64
C GLY A 315 -6.55 -22.11 8.42
N LEU A 316 -7.10 -20.92 8.64
CA LEU A 316 -8.34 -20.72 9.42
C LEU A 316 -9.61 -20.78 8.53
N LEU A 317 -9.49 -20.72 7.21
CA LEU A 317 -10.63 -20.85 6.31
C LEU A 317 -10.95 -22.32 6.10
N THR A 318 -12.22 -22.71 6.35
CA THR A 318 -12.70 -24.06 6.07
C THR A 318 -12.82 -24.32 4.58
N ARG A 319 -12.64 -25.56 4.15
CA ARG A 319 -12.65 -25.97 2.72
C ARG A 319 -14.03 -25.86 2.05
N ASP A 320 -15.08 -25.57 2.81
CA ASP A 320 -16.46 -25.46 2.29
C ASP A 320 -16.78 -24.09 1.68
N MET A 321 -15.78 -23.23 1.46
CA MET A 321 -15.97 -21.97 0.75
C MET A 321 -16.24 -22.26 -0.74
N PRO A 322 -17.32 -21.70 -1.31
CA PRO A 322 -17.62 -21.92 -2.73
C PRO A 322 -16.48 -21.38 -3.60
N GLY A 323 -15.89 -22.25 -4.43
CA GLY A 323 -14.85 -21.89 -5.41
C GLY A 323 -13.54 -22.70 -5.35
N LYS A 324 -13.26 -23.44 -4.29
CA LYS A 324 -12.01 -24.25 -4.21
C LYS A 324 -12.06 -25.58 -4.99
N ASP A 325 -13.24 -26.05 -5.41
CA ASP A 325 -13.41 -27.36 -6.08
C ASP A 325 -13.38 -27.33 -7.62
N ALA A 326 -13.18 -26.17 -8.25
CA ALA A 326 -13.27 -26.07 -9.72
C ALA A 326 -11.98 -26.42 -10.48
N SER A 327 -10.85 -26.73 -9.78
CA SER A 327 -9.56 -26.98 -10.45
C SER A 327 -9.08 -28.45 -10.42
N ALA A 328 -9.87 -29.40 -9.89
CA ALA A 328 -9.47 -30.80 -9.77
C ALA A 328 -10.33 -31.76 -10.60
N GLY A 329 -10.79 -31.37 -11.77
CA GLY A 329 -11.60 -32.25 -12.59
C GLY A 329 -11.62 -31.86 -14.07
N GLY A 330 -10.61 -32.30 -14.83
CA GLY A 330 -10.59 -32.05 -16.26
C GLY A 330 -9.38 -32.61 -16.99
N ALA A 331 -9.07 -33.87 -16.78
CA ALA A 331 -8.24 -34.64 -17.70
C ALA A 331 -9.02 -35.88 -18.10
N VAL A 332 -9.71 -35.84 -19.22
CA VAL A 332 -9.99 -36.96 -20.11
C VAL A 332 -9.85 -36.43 -21.53
#